data_d0cffb40e02d08b8be4381d98860b409
#
_entry.id   d0cffb40e02d08b8be4381d98860b409
#
_cell.length_a   1.000
_cell.length_b   1.000
_cell.length_c   1.000
_cell.angle_alpha   90.00
_cell.angle_beta   90.00
_cell.angle_gamma   90.00
#
_symmetry.space_group_name_H-M   'P 1'
#
loop_
_entity.id
_entity.type
_entity.pdbx_description
1 polymer ?
#
loop_
_entity_poly.entity_id
_entity_poly.type
_entity_poly.pdbx_seq_one_letter_code
_entity_poly.pdbx_strand_id
1 'polypeptide(L)'
;LNQKKLAKQKQLYQKKIALSTEKLVINQRTILQLQNGISDNTSTNGELIKQMAQLEQTSLPEYLLSNQPVSDFFDNSITMGQVIKKLRNTISTMRVQKTSIEQAQKELEKTTAELKQLQTELIDQEKIIEIEKQAKSKLLAESHNTESIYKKLVADTEKRIEALESEIRDYETKIKFMLDEKSLPKPGSAVLSWPVEQPFITQLFGKTKDSKRLYASGSHSGVDFRGSVGTPIYAVASGIVEGTGDTDIICPKASFGKWVFIRHENGLATTYGHLSLIKAVAGSRVARGELIGYSGNTGHSTGPHLHITVYASHGINGTDGAKISEKPSTACAGKILRQPMAPISAYLDPMLYFPKI
;
A
#
# COMPACT_ATOMS: atom_id res chain seq x y z
N LEU A 1 -0.23 24.20 -9.59
CA LEU A 1 -1.45 23.37 -9.48
C LEU A 1 -1.23 22.18 -8.53
N ASN A 2 -0.10 21.48 -8.64
CA ASN A 2 0.23 20.29 -7.83
C ASN A 2 0.31 20.59 -6.33
N GLN A 3 0.96 21.69 -5.91
CA GLN A 3 1.06 22.04 -4.49
C GLN A 3 -0.31 22.25 -3.82
N LYS A 4 -1.27 22.85 -4.53
CA LYS A 4 -2.64 23.00 -4.01
C LYS A 4 -3.36 21.65 -3.85
N LYS A 5 -3.13 20.70 -4.78
CA LYS A 5 -3.68 19.34 -4.68
C LYS A 5 -3.07 18.58 -3.51
N LEU A 6 -1.74 18.61 -3.36
CA LEU A 6 -1.02 17.97 -2.26
C LEU A 6 -1.45 18.54 -0.89
N ALA A 7 -1.62 19.87 -0.79
CA ALA A 7 -2.12 20.51 0.43
C ALA A 7 -3.54 20.01 0.77
N LYS A 8 -4.42 19.85 -0.23
CA LYS A 8 -5.77 19.30 -0.01
C LYS A 8 -5.72 17.83 0.43
N GLN A 9 -4.84 17.02 -0.16
CA GLN A 9 -4.62 15.63 0.26
C GLN A 9 -4.16 15.56 1.71
N LYS A 10 -3.16 16.37 2.10
CA LYS A 10 -2.70 16.46 3.49
C LYS A 10 -3.86 16.78 4.44
N GLN A 11 -4.69 17.78 4.13
CA GLN A 11 -5.86 18.11 4.93
C GLN A 11 -6.87 16.96 5.04
N LEU A 12 -7.06 16.20 3.96
CA LEU A 12 -7.93 15.03 3.97
C LEU A 12 -7.41 13.94 4.92
N TYR A 13 -6.10 13.63 4.86
CA TYR A 13 -5.49 12.67 5.79
C TYR A 13 -5.59 13.13 7.23
N GLN A 14 -5.35 14.40 7.53
CA GLN A 14 -5.51 14.96 8.87
C GLN A 14 -6.94 14.79 9.40
N LYS A 15 -7.96 15.05 8.56
CA LYS A 15 -9.37 14.82 8.93
C LYS A 15 -9.68 13.35 9.19
N LYS A 16 -9.17 12.44 8.33
CA LYS A 16 -9.35 11.00 8.53
C LYS A 16 -8.70 10.53 9.83
N ILE A 17 -7.48 11.00 10.13
CA ILE A 17 -6.78 10.71 11.39
C ILE A 17 -7.59 11.17 12.59
N ALA A 18 -8.11 12.40 12.58
CA ALA A 18 -8.94 12.92 13.66
C ALA A 18 -10.19 12.07 13.90
N LEU A 19 -10.89 11.69 12.83
CA LEU A 19 -12.06 10.82 12.91
C LEU A 19 -11.73 9.42 13.44
N SER A 20 -10.64 8.81 12.99
CA SER A 20 -10.20 7.49 13.49
C SER A 20 -9.77 7.56 14.95
N THR A 21 -9.14 8.67 15.38
CA THR A 21 -8.78 8.88 16.79
C THR A 21 -10.02 9.01 17.68
N GLU A 22 -11.05 9.70 17.22
CA GLU A 22 -12.32 9.81 17.94
C GLU A 22 -12.99 8.44 18.09
N LYS A 23 -13.06 7.64 17.01
CA LYS A 23 -13.58 6.26 17.05
C LYS A 23 -12.81 5.39 18.05
N LEU A 24 -11.48 5.52 18.09
CA LEU A 24 -10.63 4.78 19.03
C LEU A 24 -10.99 5.09 20.47
N VAL A 25 -11.16 6.38 20.81
CA VAL A 25 -11.57 6.81 22.16
C VAL A 25 -12.96 6.28 22.52
N ILE A 26 -13.91 6.31 21.59
CA ILE A 26 -15.25 5.76 21.81
C ILE A 26 -15.18 4.26 22.09
N ASN A 27 -14.45 3.50 21.28
CA ASN A 27 -14.31 2.04 21.46
C ASN A 27 -13.65 1.70 22.80
N GLN A 28 -12.59 2.42 23.20
CA GLN A 28 -11.95 2.24 24.50
C GLN A 28 -12.92 2.49 25.68
N ARG A 29 -13.71 3.56 25.61
CA ARG A 29 -14.72 3.85 26.62
C ARG A 29 -15.78 2.76 26.70
N THR A 30 -16.26 2.27 25.56
CA THR A 30 -17.23 1.19 25.50
C THR A 30 -16.71 -0.09 26.14
N ILE A 31 -15.47 -0.47 25.86
CA ILE A 31 -14.83 -1.65 26.49
C ILE A 31 -14.76 -1.47 28.01
N LEU A 32 -14.32 -0.31 28.49
CA LEU A 32 -14.23 -0.02 29.93
C LEU A 32 -15.59 -0.10 30.61
N GLN A 33 -16.63 0.47 30.02
CA GLN A 33 -17.99 0.42 30.55
C GLN A 33 -18.51 -1.02 30.64
N LEU A 34 -18.28 -1.84 29.61
CA LEU A 34 -18.69 -3.24 29.61
C LEU A 34 -17.91 -4.07 30.65
N GLN A 35 -16.60 -3.81 30.82
CA GLN A 35 -15.76 -4.45 31.84
C GLN A 35 -16.24 -4.13 33.25
N ASN A 36 -16.56 -2.88 33.52
CA ASN A 36 -17.11 -2.46 34.80
C ASN A 36 -18.47 -3.18 35.07
N GLY A 37 -19.36 -3.23 34.06
CA GLY A 37 -20.62 -3.95 34.18
C GLY A 37 -20.45 -5.45 34.46
N ILE A 38 -19.43 -6.11 33.89
CA ILE A 38 -19.09 -7.50 34.21
C ILE A 38 -18.61 -7.63 35.67
N SER A 39 -17.76 -6.69 36.13
CA SER A 39 -17.27 -6.66 37.51
C SER A 39 -18.42 -6.56 38.53
N ASP A 40 -19.34 -5.62 38.27
CA ASP A 40 -20.52 -5.41 39.13
C ASP A 40 -21.44 -6.66 39.18
N ASN A 41 -21.66 -7.27 37.99
CA ASN A 41 -22.44 -8.50 37.90
C ASN A 41 -21.72 -9.67 38.57
N THR A 42 -20.41 -9.75 38.56
CA THR A 42 -19.61 -10.77 39.25
C THR A 42 -19.78 -10.62 40.76
N SER A 43 -19.70 -9.41 41.29
CA SER A 43 -19.92 -9.12 42.69
C SER A 43 -21.36 -9.51 43.12
N THR A 44 -22.37 -9.12 42.33
CA THR A 44 -23.75 -9.48 42.53
C THR A 44 -23.97 -11.00 42.57
N ASN A 45 -23.36 -11.72 41.63
CA ASN A 45 -23.41 -13.19 41.60
C ASN A 45 -22.79 -13.81 42.84
N GLY A 46 -21.66 -13.25 43.34
CA GLY A 46 -21.04 -13.68 44.59
C GLY A 46 -21.97 -13.58 45.80
N GLU A 47 -22.68 -12.46 45.93
CA GLU A 47 -23.66 -12.27 47.00
C GLU A 47 -24.88 -13.22 46.86
N LEU A 48 -25.38 -13.44 45.62
CA LEU A 48 -26.45 -14.38 45.35
C LEU A 48 -26.07 -15.82 45.71
N ILE A 49 -24.84 -16.24 45.41
CA ILE A 49 -24.32 -17.58 45.78
C ILE A 49 -24.21 -17.73 47.28
N LYS A 50 -23.79 -16.69 48.04
CA LYS A 50 -23.77 -16.70 49.50
C LYS A 50 -25.19 -16.85 50.07
N GLN A 51 -26.16 -16.13 49.54
CA GLN A 51 -27.56 -16.25 49.92
C GLN A 51 -28.09 -17.68 49.68
N MET A 52 -27.78 -18.27 48.52
CA MET A 52 -28.12 -19.66 48.23
C MET A 52 -27.56 -20.64 49.27
N ALA A 53 -26.26 -20.50 49.59
CA ALA A 53 -25.60 -21.36 50.55
C ALA A 53 -26.19 -21.23 51.98
N GLN A 54 -26.72 -20.05 52.35
CA GLN A 54 -27.43 -19.86 53.63
C GLN A 54 -28.80 -20.51 53.65
N LEU A 55 -29.52 -20.50 52.52
CA LEU A 55 -30.84 -21.08 52.37
C LEU A 55 -30.82 -22.62 52.25
N GLU A 56 -29.68 -23.21 51.86
CA GLU A 56 -29.51 -24.64 51.59
C GLU A 56 -29.13 -25.45 52.85
N GLN A 57 -28.95 -24.81 54.01
CA GLN A 57 -28.39 -25.43 55.22
C GLN A 57 -29.33 -26.37 55.99
N THR A 58 -30.62 -26.52 55.64
CA THR A 58 -31.55 -27.40 56.35
C THR A 58 -32.36 -28.27 55.40
N SER A 59 -32.27 -29.59 55.57
CA SER A 59 -33.12 -30.54 54.84
C SER A 59 -34.57 -30.56 55.44
N LEU A 60 -35.53 -30.90 54.61
CA LEU A 60 -36.95 -30.98 55.10
C LEU A 60 -37.11 -31.84 56.36
N PRO A 61 -36.44 -33.01 56.51
CA PRO A 61 -36.55 -33.80 57.76
C PRO A 61 -35.95 -33.05 58.96
N GLU A 62 -34.82 -32.35 58.81
CA GLU A 62 -34.23 -31.56 59.91
C GLU A 62 -35.08 -30.37 60.26
N TYR A 63 -35.77 -29.77 59.29
CA TYR A 63 -36.68 -28.67 59.53
C TYR A 63 -37.91 -29.10 60.29
N LEU A 64 -38.49 -30.25 59.97
CA LEU A 64 -39.62 -30.83 60.68
C LEU A 64 -39.28 -31.22 62.13
N LEU A 65 -38.01 -31.55 62.41
CA LEU A 65 -37.49 -31.86 63.73
C LEU A 65 -37.10 -30.63 64.58
N SER A 66 -36.96 -29.47 63.96
CA SER A 66 -36.43 -28.24 64.57
C SER A 66 -37.48 -27.36 65.26
N ASN A 67 -38.77 -27.79 65.34
CA ASN A 67 -39.86 -27.02 65.91
C ASN A 67 -40.16 -25.66 65.26
N GLN A 68 -39.68 -25.44 64.00
CA GLN A 68 -39.93 -24.21 63.23
C GLN A 68 -41.22 -24.34 62.42
N PRO A 69 -41.87 -23.19 62.07
CA PRO A 69 -43.07 -23.19 61.21
C PRO A 69 -42.75 -23.72 59.80
N VAL A 70 -43.53 -24.69 59.33
CA VAL A 70 -43.38 -25.28 57.98
C VAL A 70 -43.51 -24.25 56.86
N SER A 71 -44.24 -23.14 57.13
CA SER A 71 -44.31 -21.97 56.24
C SER A 71 -42.97 -21.44 55.88
N ASP A 72 -42.00 -21.33 56.80
CA ASP A 72 -40.70 -20.74 56.60
C ASP A 72 -39.83 -21.58 55.62
N PHE A 73 -40.07 -22.93 55.63
CA PHE A 73 -39.43 -23.80 54.64
C PHE A 73 -39.88 -23.50 53.21
N PHE A 74 -41.20 -23.29 53.03
CA PHE A 74 -41.74 -22.95 51.71
C PHE A 74 -41.35 -21.54 51.30
N ASP A 75 -41.31 -20.58 52.22
CA ASP A 75 -40.81 -19.21 51.93
C ASP A 75 -39.35 -19.22 51.55
N ASN A 76 -38.48 -20.01 52.19
CA ASN A 76 -37.10 -20.23 51.82
C ASN A 76 -36.97 -20.86 50.43
N SER A 77 -37.84 -21.85 50.09
CA SER A 77 -37.86 -22.48 48.78
C SER A 77 -38.26 -21.51 47.67
N ILE A 78 -39.24 -20.64 47.91
CA ILE A 78 -39.69 -19.59 46.99
C ILE A 78 -38.51 -18.58 46.79
N THR A 79 -37.91 -18.15 47.89
CA THR A 79 -36.76 -17.22 47.88
C THR A 79 -35.61 -17.82 47.11
N MET A 80 -35.26 -19.09 47.30
CA MET A 80 -34.25 -19.82 46.53
C MET A 80 -34.55 -19.79 45.04
N GLY A 81 -35.80 -20.04 44.63
CA GLY A 81 -36.24 -19.96 43.25
C GLY A 81 -36.02 -18.58 42.63
N GLN A 82 -36.30 -17.51 43.40
CA GLN A 82 -36.05 -16.13 42.98
C GLN A 82 -34.53 -15.82 42.82
N VAL A 83 -33.71 -16.27 43.76
CA VAL A 83 -32.25 -16.12 43.72
C VAL A 83 -31.67 -16.84 42.49
N ILE A 84 -32.10 -18.08 42.24
CA ILE A 84 -31.67 -18.85 41.06
C ILE A 84 -32.05 -18.12 39.76
N LYS A 85 -33.28 -17.60 39.69
CA LYS A 85 -33.73 -16.82 38.52
C LYS A 85 -32.88 -15.58 38.30
N LYS A 86 -32.59 -14.84 39.37
CA LYS A 86 -31.74 -13.63 39.33
C LYS A 86 -30.30 -13.96 38.88
N LEU A 87 -29.72 -15.04 39.42
CA LEU A 87 -28.40 -15.53 39.06
C LEU A 87 -28.32 -15.90 37.55
N ARG A 88 -29.32 -16.65 37.03
CA ARG A 88 -29.39 -16.99 35.60
C ARG A 88 -29.45 -15.75 34.73
N ASN A 89 -30.26 -14.75 35.09
CA ASN A 89 -30.38 -13.50 34.34
C ASN A 89 -29.02 -12.73 34.32
N THR A 90 -28.36 -12.64 35.48
CA THR A 90 -27.07 -11.95 35.58
C THR A 90 -25.99 -12.66 34.75
N ILE A 91 -25.91 -14.00 34.79
CA ILE A 91 -25.01 -14.80 33.96
C ILE A 91 -25.31 -14.59 32.46
N SER A 92 -26.58 -14.54 32.07
CA SER A 92 -26.97 -14.27 30.68
C SER A 92 -26.48 -12.88 30.23
N THR A 93 -26.67 -11.85 31.06
CA THR A 93 -26.18 -10.48 30.82
C THR A 93 -24.65 -10.45 30.64
N MET A 94 -23.94 -11.14 31.55
CA MET A 94 -22.46 -11.21 31.46
C MET A 94 -21.99 -11.89 30.18
N ARG A 95 -22.68 -12.91 29.68
CA ARG A 95 -22.35 -13.54 28.38
C ARG A 95 -22.49 -12.56 27.23
N VAL A 96 -23.59 -11.79 27.18
CA VAL A 96 -23.80 -10.77 26.16
C VAL A 96 -22.73 -9.68 26.24
N GLN A 97 -22.43 -9.19 27.46
CA GLN A 97 -21.37 -8.21 27.67
C GLN A 97 -20.00 -8.72 27.20
N LYS A 98 -19.66 -9.99 27.50
CA LYS A 98 -18.41 -10.62 27.03
C LYS A 98 -18.31 -10.62 25.50
N THR A 99 -19.37 -11.06 24.80
CA THR A 99 -19.39 -11.05 23.32
C THR A 99 -19.26 -9.63 22.78
N SER A 100 -19.90 -8.65 23.41
CA SER A 100 -19.79 -7.24 23.02
C SER A 100 -18.37 -6.69 23.22
N ILE A 101 -17.66 -7.10 24.28
CA ILE A 101 -16.25 -6.76 24.49
C ILE A 101 -15.38 -7.34 23.38
N GLU A 102 -15.55 -8.62 23.04
CA GLU A 102 -14.78 -9.28 21.97
C GLU A 102 -14.96 -8.57 20.62
N GLN A 103 -16.19 -8.14 20.32
CA GLN A 103 -16.49 -7.36 19.11
C GLN A 103 -15.83 -5.97 19.16
N ALA A 104 -15.95 -5.27 20.28
CA ALA A 104 -15.35 -3.95 20.45
C ALA A 104 -13.81 -4.00 20.40
N GLN A 105 -13.20 -5.07 20.91
CA GLN A 105 -11.75 -5.28 20.83
C GLN A 105 -11.29 -5.48 19.37
N LYS A 106 -11.99 -6.28 18.58
CA LYS A 106 -11.69 -6.45 17.14
C LYS A 106 -11.80 -5.13 16.39
N GLU A 107 -12.82 -4.33 16.67
CA GLU A 107 -12.97 -3.02 16.02
C GLU A 107 -11.89 -2.04 16.47
N LEU A 108 -11.46 -2.12 17.74
CA LEU A 108 -10.33 -1.33 18.25
C LEU A 108 -9.02 -1.66 17.53
N GLU A 109 -8.72 -2.95 17.37
CA GLU A 109 -7.52 -3.42 16.65
C GLU A 109 -7.53 -2.93 15.20
N LYS A 110 -8.67 -3.07 14.51
CA LYS A 110 -8.85 -2.59 13.13
C LYS A 110 -8.64 -1.07 13.03
N THR A 111 -9.30 -0.31 13.89
CA THR A 111 -9.19 1.17 13.91
C THR A 111 -7.76 1.62 14.22
N THR A 112 -7.05 0.90 15.09
CA THR A 112 -5.65 1.18 15.42
C THR A 112 -4.74 0.94 14.23
N ALA A 113 -4.95 -0.16 13.48
CA ALA A 113 -4.20 -0.45 12.26
C ALA A 113 -4.45 0.60 11.17
N GLU A 114 -5.71 0.98 10.94
CA GLU A 114 -6.09 2.04 10.00
C GLU A 114 -5.45 3.40 10.38
N LEU A 115 -5.46 3.75 11.66
CA LEU A 115 -4.85 4.99 12.16
C LEU A 115 -3.34 5.01 11.89
N LYS A 116 -2.63 3.90 12.16
CA LYS A 116 -1.20 3.77 11.89
C LYS A 116 -0.89 3.92 10.39
N GLN A 117 -1.71 3.32 9.53
CA GLN A 117 -1.57 3.45 8.08
C GLN A 117 -1.75 4.91 7.63
N LEU A 118 -2.83 5.58 8.07
CA LEU A 118 -3.11 6.98 7.75
C LEU A 118 -2.00 7.93 8.22
N GLN A 119 -1.40 7.66 9.38
CA GLN A 119 -0.25 8.44 9.88
C GLN A 119 0.97 8.28 8.96
N THR A 120 1.25 7.05 8.52
CA THR A 120 2.35 6.79 7.57
C THR A 120 2.11 7.50 6.24
N GLU A 121 0.91 7.42 5.69
CA GLU A 121 0.53 8.10 4.45
C GLU A 121 0.64 9.63 4.57
N LEU A 122 0.27 10.20 5.73
CA LEU A 122 0.43 11.63 5.99
C LEU A 122 1.91 12.05 5.97
N ILE A 123 2.78 11.29 6.63
CA ILE A 123 4.23 11.54 6.65
C ILE A 123 4.80 11.49 5.22
N ASP A 124 4.37 10.51 4.42
CA ASP A 124 4.80 10.38 3.03
C ASP A 124 4.33 11.58 2.18
N GLN A 125 3.09 12.03 2.36
CA GLN A 125 2.58 13.23 1.68
C GLN A 125 3.36 14.49 2.08
N GLU A 126 3.76 14.64 3.33
CA GLU A 126 4.60 15.75 3.80
C GLU A 126 5.98 15.74 3.14
N LYS A 127 6.62 14.56 3.01
CA LYS A 127 7.88 14.41 2.29
C LYS A 127 7.75 14.77 0.82
N ILE A 128 6.67 14.35 0.15
CA ILE A 128 6.40 14.68 -1.25
C ILE A 128 6.23 16.20 -1.41
N ILE A 129 5.48 16.86 -0.52
CA ILE A 129 5.31 18.31 -0.54
C ILE A 129 6.66 19.02 -0.43
N GLU A 130 7.54 18.57 0.45
CA GLU A 130 8.85 19.16 0.63
C GLU A 130 9.75 18.97 -0.61
N ILE A 131 9.76 17.76 -1.21
CA ILE A 131 10.48 17.46 -2.45
C ILE A 131 10.01 18.39 -3.59
N GLU A 132 8.69 18.52 -3.78
CA GLU A 132 8.11 19.39 -4.81
C GLU A 132 8.44 20.88 -4.57
N LYS A 133 8.47 21.30 -3.32
CA LYS A 133 8.84 22.68 -2.94
C LYS A 133 10.31 22.97 -3.27
N GLN A 134 11.21 22.04 -2.95
CA GLN A 134 12.63 22.14 -3.27
C GLN A 134 12.87 22.15 -4.77
N ALA A 135 12.21 21.25 -5.53
CA ALA A 135 12.30 21.21 -6.98
C ALA A 135 11.84 22.54 -7.62
N LYS A 136 10.73 23.10 -7.12
CA LYS A 136 10.21 24.40 -7.57
C LYS A 136 11.18 25.55 -7.24
N SER A 137 11.74 25.56 -6.04
CA SER A 137 12.71 26.58 -5.63
C SER A 137 13.95 26.57 -6.52
N LYS A 138 14.47 25.37 -6.82
CA LYS A 138 15.60 25.18 -7.74
C LYS A 138 15.27 25.68 -9.14
N LEU A 139 14.09 25.33 -9.67
CA LEU A 139 13.65 25.79 -10.99
C LEU A 139 13.50 27.32 -11.04
N LEU A 140 13.00 27.97 -9.99
CA LEU A 140 12.88 29.42 -9.91
C LEU A 140 14.24 30.12 -9.85
N ALA A 141 15.21 29.56 -9.10
CA ALA A 141 16.57 30.07 -9.05
C ALA A 141 17.27 30.00 -10.42
N GLU A 142 17.02 28.91 -11.16
CA GLU A 142 17.54 28.72 -12.53
C GLU A 142 16.81 29.61 -13.56
N SER A 143 15.52 29.95 -13.33
CA SER A 143 14.69 30.76 -14.25
C SER A 143 14.95 32.28 -14.21
N HIS A 144 15.76 32.79 -13.28
CA HIS A 144 16.16 34.19 -13.27
C HIS A 144 17.18 34.56 -14.38
N ASN A 145 17.65 33.58 -15.14
CA ASN A 145 18.45 33.79 -16.33
C ASN A 145 17.57 33.85 -17.59
N THR A 146 17.85 34.84 -18.43
CA THR A 146 17.13 35.23 -19.65
C THR A 146 16.58 34.08 -20.50
N GLU A 147 15.43 34.26 -21.15
CA GLU A 147 14.71 33.32 -22.03
C GLU A 147 15.59 32.59 -23.05
N SER A 148 16.64 33.25 -23.55
CA SER A 148 17.61 32.67 -24.51
C SER A 148 18.47 31.55 -23.89
N ILE A 149 18.89 31.72 -22.62
CA ILE A 149 19.67 30.71 -21.88
C ILE A 149 18.77 29.52 -21.58
N TYR A 150 17.51 29.75 -21.22
CA TYR A 150 16.52 28.68 -20.97
C TYR A 150 16.27 27.86 -22.25
N LYS A 151 16.02 28.48 -23.40
CA LYS A 151 15.83 27.78 -24.67
C LYS A 151 17.04 26.92 -25.05
N LYS A 152 18.26 27.44 -24.85
CA LYS A 152 19.48 26.67 -25.08
C LYS A 152 19.60 25.48 -24.14
N LEU A 153 19.32 25.67 -22.85
CA LEU A 153 19.37 24.61 -21.84
C LEU A 153 18.39 23.50 -22.14
N VAL A 154 17.16 23.84 -22.56
CA VAL A 154 16.13 22.86 -22.98
C VAL A 154 16.64 22.07 -24.19
N ALA A 155 17.12 22.72 -25.25
CA ALA A 155 17.62 22.05 -26.44
C ALA A 155 18.82 21.12 -26.14
N ASP A 156 19.76 21.56 -25.29
CA ASP A 156 20.90 20.73 -24.87
C ASP A 156 20.47 19.52 -24.00
N THR A 157 19.41 19.69 -23.21
CA THR A 157 18.83 18.61 -22.41
C THR A 157 18.13 17.59 -23.30
N GLU A 158 17.34 18.02 -24.28
CA GLU A 158 16.67 17.15 -25.25
C GLU A 158 17.66 16.31 -26.04
N LYS A 159 18.73 16.93 -26.55
CA LYS A 159 19.81 16.19 -27.23
C LYS A 159 20.49 15.14 -26.38
N ARG A 160 20.71 15.44 -25.08
CA ARG A 160 21.28 14.44 -24.14
C ARG A 160 20.33 13.28 -23.89
N ILE A 161 19.03 13.54 -23.76
CA ILE A 161 18.01 12.52 -23.60
C ILE A 161 18.00 11.59 -24.81
N GLU A 162 17.94 12.15 -26.01
CA GLU A 162 17.94 11.39 -27.26
C GLU A 162 19.23 10.54 -27.42
N ALA A 163 20.38 11.09 -27.09
CA ALA A 163 21.65 10.36 -27.11
C ALA A 163 21.67 9.21 -26.10
N LEU A 164 21.15 9.43 -24.87
CA LEU A 164 21.05 8.39 -23.84
C LEU A 164 20.09 7.27 -24.26
N GLU A 165 18.93 7.61 -24.80
CA GLU A 165 17.98 6.60 -25.30
C GLU A 165 18.58 5.75 -26.42
N SER A 166 19.39 6.37 -27.31
CA SER A 166 20.13 5.64 -28.33
C SER A 166 21.19 4.70 -27.75
N GLU A 167 21.98 5.15 -26.76
CA GLU A 167 22.97 4.31 -26.07
C GLU A 167 22.29 3.10 -25.36
N ILE A 168 21.18 3.32 -24.65
CA ILE A 168 20.44 2.26 -23.99
C ILE A 168 19.96 1.23 -25.02
N ARG A 169 19.36 1.68 -26.11
CA ARG A 169 18.89 0.82 -27.19
C ARG A 169 20.00 0.01 -27.81
N ASP A 170 21.16 0.64 -28.17
CA ASP A 170 22.30 -0.04 -28.74
C ASP A 170 22.85 -1.13 -27.81
N TYR A 171 22.76 -0.90 -26.51
CA TYR A 171 23.09 -1.91 -25.52
C TYR A 171 22.10 -3.06 -25.52
N GLU A 172 20.78 -2.77 -25.45
CA GLU A 172 19.72 -3.75 -25.39
C GLU A 172 19.64 -4.63 -26.65
N THR A 173 19.94 -4.07 -27.82
CA THR A 173 20.01 -4.84 -29.09
C THR A 173 21.17 -5.83 -29.16
N LYS A 174 22.25 -5.58 -28.44
CA LYS A 174 23.46 -6.46 -28.43
C LYS A 174 23.28 -7.66 -27.49
N ILE A 175 22.26 -7.66 -26.63
CA ILE A 175 22.01 -8.78 -25.71
C ILE A 175 21.36 -9.93 -26.50
N LYS A 176 22.03 -11.08 -26.56
CA LYS A 176 21.44 -12.30 -27.13
C LYS A 176 20.42 -12.87 -26.15
N PHE A 177 19.16 -12.85 -26.55
CA PHE A 177 18.06 -13.35 -25.76
C PHE A 177 17.04 -14.07 -26.64
N MET A 178 16.59 -15.23 -26.20
CA MET A 178 15.48 -15.95 -26.81
C MET A 178 14.38 -16.11 -25.80
N LEU A 179 13.22 -15.55 -26.09
CA LEU A 179 12.05 -15.60 -25.22
C LEU A 179 11.58 -17.04 -25.04
N ASP A 180 11.37 -17.47 -23.81
CA ASP A 180 10.71 -18.73 -23.48
C ASP A 180 9.22 -18.48 -23.21
N GLU A 181 8.40 -18.54 -24.25
CA GLU A 181 6.96 -18.32 -24.16
C GLU A 181 6.26 -19.32 -23.22
N LYS A 182 6.85 -20.51 -22.98
CA LYS A 182 6.27 -21.51 -22.09
C LYS A 182 6.44 -21.16 -20.60
N SER A 183 7.43 -20.36 -20.27
CA SER A 183 7.68 -19.88 -18.91
C SER A 183 6.83 -18.67 -18.53
N LEU A 184 6.13 -18.07 -19.49
CA LEU A 184 5.32 -16.89 -19.30
C LEU A 184 3.85 -17.24 -19.01
N PRO A 185 3.15 -16.41 -18.22
CA PRO A 185 1.70 -16.51 -18.10
C PRO A 185 1.01 -16.35 -19.46
N LYS A 186 -0.08 -17.06 -19.68
CA LYS A 186 -0.84 -16.92 -20.94
C LYS A 186 -1.37 -15.48 -21.07
N PRO A 187 -1.26 -14.85 -22.26
CA PRO A 187 -1.90 -13.58 -22.55
C PRO A 187 -3.40 -13.62 -22.19
N GLY A 188 -3.90 -12.55 -21.54
CA GLY A 188 -5.28 -12.45 -21.07
C GLY A 188 -5.57 -13.16 -19.74
N SER A 189 -4.57 -13.73 -19.06
CA SER A 189 -4.75 -14.44 -17.79
C SER A 189 -4.94 -13.53 -16.56
N ALA A 190 -4.86 -12.20 -16.72
CA ALA A 190 -5.00 -11.20 -15.65
C ALA A 190 -4.16 -11.52 -14.39
N VAL A 191 -2.91 -11.96 -14.60
CA VAL A 191 -2.00 -12.34 -13.50
C VAL A 191 -1.43 -11.14 -12.75
N LEU A 192 -1.52 -9.96 -13.33
CA LEU A 192 -1.14 -8.69 -12.71
C LEU A 192 -2.39 -7.95 -12.21
N SER A 193 -2.31 -7.29 -11.05
CA SER A 193 -3.32 -6.35 -10.57
C SER A 193 -3.01 -4.94 -11.09
N TRP A 194 -4.01 -4.04 -11.02
CA TRP A 194 -3.76 -2.63 -11.35
C TRP A 194 -2.75 -2.00 -10.37
N PRO A 195 -1.80 -1.19 -10.88
CA PRO A 195 -0.81 -0.51 -10.03
C PRO A 195 -1.35 0.71 -9.29
N VAL A 196 -2.57 1.13 -9.60
CA VAL A 196 -3.28 2.28 -9.02
C VAL A 196 -4.73 1.90 -8.75
N GLU A 197 -5.38 2.56 -7.77
CA GLU A 197 -6.78 2.25 -7.39
C GLU A 197 -7.78 2.54 -8.53
N GLN A 198 -7.55 3.62 -9.28
CA GLN A 198 -8.41 4.03 -10.40
C GLN A 198 -7.58 4.08 -11.68
N PRO A 199 -7.45 2.96 -12.39
CA PRO A 199 -6.61 2.89 -13.57
C PRO A 199 -7.22 3.71 -14.72
N PHE A 200 -6.44 4.66 -15.23
CA PHE A 200 -6.75 5.40 -16.45
C PHE A 200 -5.49 5.46 -17.31
N ILE A 201 -5.51 4.74 -18.43
CA ILE A 201 -4.37 4.64 -19.34
C ILE A 201 -4.26 5.92 -20.17
N THR A 202 -3.07 6.51 -20.19
CA THR A 202 -2.77 7.71 -20.98
C THR A 202 -1.93 7.38 -22.22
N GLN A 203 -1.11 6.31 -22.16
CA GLN A 203 -0.34 5.84 -23.30
C GLN A 203 -0.16 4.31 -23.23
N LEU A 204 -0.40 3.65 -24.34
CA LEU A 204 -0.22 2.21 -24.52
C LEU A 204 1.21 1.83 -24.90
N PHE A 205 1.54 0.56 -24.75
CA PHE A 205 2.79 -0.06 -25.18
C PHE A 205 2.96 -0.03 -26.69
N GLY A 206 4.20 0.05 -27.14
CA GLY A 206 4.57 -0.10 -28.55
C GLY A 206 4.44 1.20 -29.37
N LYS A 207 4.16 1.06 -30.66
CA LYS A 207 4.02 2.18 -31.59
C LYS A 207 2.67 2.86 -31.42
N THR A 208 2.64 3.97 -30.70
CA THR A 208 1.45 4.79 -30.48
C THR A 208 1.50 6.08 -31.32
N LYS A 209 0.41 6.84 -31.36
CA LYS A 209 0.34 8.11 -32.10
C LYS A 209 1.46 9.08 -31.71
N ASP A 210 1.78 9.14 -30.43
CA ASP A 210 2.77 10.08 -29.88
C ASP A 210 4.17 9.47 -29.73
N SER A 211 4.34 8.14 -29.86
CA SER A 211 5.60 7.47 -29.56
C SER A 211 6.76 7.94 -30.45
N LYS A 212 6.50 8.26 -31.73
CA LYS A 212 7.52 8.79 -32.65
C LYS A 212 8.04 10.17 -32.23
N ARG A 213 7.21 10.95 -31.55
CA ARG A 213 7.56 12.30 -31.08
C ARG A 213 8.25 12.26 -29.72
N LEU A 214 7.86 11.32 -28.86
CA LEU A 214 8.31 11.26 -27.47
C LEU A 214 9.55 10.40 -27.25
N TYR A 215 9.79 9.39 -28.11
CA TYR A 215 10.87 8.44 -27.93
C TYR A 215 11.73 8.31 -29.19
N ALA A 216 13.04 8.36 -29.05
CA ALA A 216 13.98 8.12 -30.15
C ALA A 216 13.79 6.73 -30.80
N SER A 217 13.27 5.78 -30.02
CA SER A 217 12.86 4.46 -30.50
C SER A 217 11.63 4.47 -31.41
N GLY A 218 10.84 5.51 -31.38
CA GLY A 218 9.53 5.54 -32.00
C GLY A 218 8.53 4.54 -31.37
N SER A 219 8.84 3.97 -30.20
CA SER A 219 8.04 2.95 -29.52
C SER A 219 8.06 3.18 -28.01
N HIS A 220 6.92 3.08 -27.35
CA HIS A 220 6.78 3.17 -25.91
C HIS A 220 7.08 1.82 -25.25
N SER A 221 7.99 1.79 -24.28
CA SER A 221 8.47 0.55 -23.66
C SER A 221 7.54 -0.01 -22.58
N GLY A 222 6.44 0.67 -22.23
CA GLY A 222 5.49 0.27 -21.21
C GLY A 222 4.10 0.83 -21.43
N VAL A 223 3.37 0.98 -20.34
CA VAL A 223 2.05 1.63 -20.31
C VAL A 223 2.09 2.75 -19.28
N ASP A 224 1.51 3.89 -19.64
CA ASP A 224 1.40 5.03 -18.74
C ASP A 224 0.00 5.14 -18.14
N PHE A 225 -0.03 5.33 -16.84
CA PHE A 225 -1.25 5.57 -16.08
C PHE A 225 -1.29 7.01 -15.59
N ARG A 226 -2.45 7.64 -15.73
CA ARG A 226 -2.68 8.95 -15.14
C ARG A 226 -2.44 8.90 -13.63
N GLY A 227 -1.58 9.79 -13.14
CA GLY A 227 -1.32 9.96 -11.72
C GLY A 227 -0.93 11.41 -11.44
N SER A 228 -1.51 12.03 -10.41
CA SER A 228 -0.94 13.27 -9.86
C SER A 228 0.29 12.90 -9.03
N VAL A 229 1.23 13.83 -8.86
CA VAL A 229 2.32 13.62 -7.90
C VAL A 229 1.72 13.23 -6.55
N GLY A 230 2.22 12.14 -5.96
CA GLY A 230 1.73 11.61 -4.70
C GLY A 230 0.58 10.62 -4.80
N THR A 231 0.19 10.15 -5.99
CA THR A 231 -0.76 9.02 -6.13
C THR A 231 -0.08 7.73 -5.66
N PRO A 232 -0.69 6.95 -4.74
CA PRO A 232 -0.14 5.68 -4.30
C PRO A 232 0.06 4.69 -5.45
N ILE A 233 1.20 3.98 -5.45
CA ILE A 233 1.57 2.98 -6.44
C ILE A 233 1.77 1.64 -5.74
N TYR A 234 1.14 0.60 -6.27
CA TYR A 234 1.10 -0.72 -5.69
C TYR A 234 1.80 -1.76 -6.56
N ALA A 235 2.40 -2.76 -5.93
CA ALA A 235 2.99 -3.90 -6.62
C ALA A 235 1.92 -4.70 -7.37
N VAL A 236 2.09 -4.87 -8.68
CA VAL A 236 1.09 -5.55 -9.55
C VAL A 236 1.03 -7.06 -9.32
N ALA A 237 2.07 -7.65 -8.76
CA ALA A 237 2.12 -9.05 -8.33
C ALA A 237 3.14 -9.20 -7.19
N SER A 238 3.05 -10.29 -6.43
CA SER A 238 4.06 -10.61 -5.41
C SER A 238 5.42 -10.90 -6.06
N GLY A 239 6.51 -10.55 -5.36
CA GLY A 239 7.85 -10.74 -5.88
C GLY A 239 8.93 -10.20 -4.96
N ILE A 240 10.14 -10.10 -5.49
CA ILE A 240 11.31 -9.54 -4.82
C ILE A 240 11.67 -8.21 -5.48
N VAL A 241 11.85 -7.17 -4.68
CA VAL A 241 12.38 -5.89 -5.13
C VAL A 241 13.88 -6.09 -5.41
N GLU A 242 14.26 -6.30 -6.66
CA GLU A 242 15.68 -6.47 -7.03
C GLU A 242 16.48 -5.18 -6.89
N GLY A 243 15.79 -4.05 -6.98
CA GLY A 243 16.43 -2.77 -6.71
C GLY A 243 15.52 -1.58 -6.93
N THR A 244 16.05 -0.46 -6.48
CA THR A 244 15.47 0.88 -6.64
C THR A 244 16.56 1.84 -7.06
N GLY A 245 16.21 2.98 -7.63
CA GLY A 245 17.19 3.99 -8.01
C GLY A 245 16.58 5.30 -8.46
N ASP A 246 17.45 6.22 -8.84
CA ASP A 246 17.07 7.53 -9.35
C ASP A 246 18.08 7.94 -10.46
N THR A 247 17.62 7.88 -11.70
CA THR A 247 18.48 8.26 -12.85
C THR A 247 18.75 9.75 -12.92
N ASP A 248 17.91 10.59 -12.30
CA ASP A 248 18.09 12.04 -12.27
C ASP A 248 19.36 12.48 -11.51
N ILE A 249 19.86 11.66 -10.59
CA ILE A 249 21.12 11.93 -9.88
C ILE A 249 22.32 11.94 -10.86
N ILE A 250 22.27 11.09 -11.87
CA ILE A 250 23.35 10.88 -12.84
C ILE A 250 23.09 11.69 -14.10
N CYS A 251 21.89 11.63 -14.64
CA CYS A 251 21.47 12.22 -15.90
C CYS A 251 20.08 12.86 -15.72
N PRO A 252 20.01 14.12 -15.24
CA PRO A 252 18.75 14.78 -14.97
C PRO A 252 17.79 14.80 -16.17
N LYS A 253 16.51 14.51 -15.92
CA LYS A 253 15.46 14.47 -16.94
C LYS A 253 15.61 13.36 -17.99
N ALA A 254 16.32 12.30 -17.67
CA ALA A 254 16.50 11.17 -18.59
C ALA A 254 16.00 9.86 -17.98
N SER A 255 15.50 8.95 -18.83
CA SER A 255 15.05 7.61 -18.48
C SER A 255 13.97 7.60 -17.38
N PHE A 256 13.98 6.60 -16.48
CA PHE A 256 12.92 6.31 -15.51
C PHE A 256 12.81 7.32 -14.34
N GLY A 257 13.81 8.21 -14.11
CA GLY A 257 13.86 9.01 -12.89
C GLY A 257 13.97 8.12 -11.65
N LYS A 258 13.12 8.32 -10.65
CA LYS A 258 12.99 7.39 -9.52
C LYS A 258 12.22 6.16 -9.96
N TRP A 259 12.81 4.98 -9.71
CA TRP A 259 12.26 3.71 -10.17
C TRP A 259 12.35 2.60 -9.11
N VAL A 260 11.42 1.64 -9.23
CA VAL A 260 11.43 0.35 -8.51
C VAL A 260 11.42 -0.76 -9.55
N PHE A 261 12.25 -1.78 -9.38
CA PHE A 261 12.28 -2.98 -10.21
C PHE A 261 11.96 -4.22 -9.38
N ILE A 262 10.94 -4.98 -9.79
CA ILE A 262 10.45 -6.16 -9.09
C ILE A 262 10.50 -7.36 -10.02
N ARG A 263 11.09 -8.47 -9.54
CA ARG A 263 11.01 -9.78 -10.18
C ARG A 263 9.91 -10.59 -9.53
N HIS A 264 8.96 -11.05 -10.33
CA HIS A 264 7.80 -11.81 -9.88
C HIS A 264 8.02 -13.31 -10.02
N GLU A 265 7.29 -14.09 -9.20
CA GLU A 265 7.39 -15.56 -9.21
C GLU A 265 6.71 -16.20 -10.45
N ASN A 266 5.95 -15.42 -11.20
CA ASN A 266 5.19 -15.86 -12.38
C ASN A 266 5.95 -15.73 -13.70
N GLY A 267 7.27 -15.56 -13.68
CA GLY A 267 8.09 -15.43 -14.89
C GLY A 267 8.14 -14.02 -15.48
N LEU A 268 7.48 -13.05 -14.86
CA LEU A 268 7.49 -11.64 -15.25
C LEU A 268 8.43 -10.82 -14.35
N ALA A 269 8.86 -9.68 -14.86
CA ALA A 269 9.47 -8.62 -14.06
C ALA A 269 8.85 -7.28 -14.44
N THR A 270 8.83 -6.32 -13.50
CA THR A 270 8.22 -5.01 -13.72
C THR A 270 9.11 -3.87 -13.26
N THR A 271 9.11 -2.77 -14.02
CA THR A 271 9.70 -1.48 -13.61
C THR A 271 8.59 -0.46 -13.43
N TYR A 272 8.62 0.26 -12.33
CA TYR A 272 7.74 1.39 -12.02
C TYR A 272 8.59 2.66 -12.09
N GLY A 273 8.32 3.54 -13.06
CA GLY A 273 9.09 4.74 -13.32
C GLY A 273 8.41 6.04 -12.89
N HIS A 274 9.16 7.12 -12.98
CA HIS A 274 8.74 8.52 -12.74
C HIS A 274 8.21 8.79 -11.33
N LEU A 275 8.62 8.01 -10.33
CA LEU A 275 8.12 8.11 -8.95
C LEU A 275 8.57 9.42 -8.29
N SER A 276 7.74 9.95 -7.37
CA SER A 276 8.12 11.07 -6.49
C SER A 276 8.80 10.57 -5.21
N LEU A 277 8.31 9.46 -4.66
CA LEU A 277 8.85 8.84 -3.46
C LEU A 277 8.82 7.32 -3.62
N ILE A 278 9.93 6.66 -3.29
CA ILE A 278 10.07 5.20 -3.24
C ILE A 278 9.84 4.75 -1.80
N LYS A 279 8.99 3.73 -1.61
CA LYS A 279 8.75 3.06 -0.33
C LYS A 279 9.35 1.66 -0.29
N ALA A 280 9.43 1.01 -1.44
CA ALA A 280 10.01 -0.32 -1.56
C ALA A 280 11.49 -0.32 -1.17
N VAL A 281 11.92 -1.38 -0.48
CA VAL A 281 13.30 -1.58 -0.06
C VAL A 281 13.93 -2.65 -0.94
N ALA A 282 15.09 -2.36 -1.52
CA ALA A 282 15.82 -3.32 -2.34
C ALA A 282 16.15 -4.59 -1.51
N GLY A 283 15.96 -5.76 -2.11
CA GLY A 283 16.11 -7.07 -1.47
C GLY A 283 14.87 -7.55 -0.69
N SER A 284 13.88 -6.70 -0.44
CA SER A 284 12.67 -7.12 0.26
C SER A 284 11.69 -7.87 -0.64
N ARG A 285 10.91 -8.77 -0.04
CA ARG A 285 9.73 -9.36 -0.67
C ARG A 285 8.56 -8.39 -0.54
N VAL A 286 7.77 -8.25 -1.59
CA VAL A 286 6.52 -7.48 -1.61
C VAL A 286 5.36 -8.37 -2.01
N ALA A 287 4.20 -8.14 -1.41
CA ALA A 287 2.94 -8.79 -1.78
C ALA A 287 2.27 -8.03 -2.94
N ARG A 288 1.42 -8.74 -3.71
CA ARG A 288 0.52 -8.08 -4.66
C ARG A 288 -0.35 -7.05 -3.92
N GLY A 289 -0.43 -5.83 -4.45
CA GLY A 289 -1.20 -4.73 -3.85
C GLY A 289 -0.47 -4.02 -2.70
N GLU A 290 0.77 -4.36 -2.40
CA GLU A 290 1.58 -3.65 -1.42
C GLU A 290 2.03 -2.30 -1.96
N LEU A 291 2.01 -1.25 -1.11
CA LEU A 291 2.44 0.10 -1.45
C LEU A 291 3.95 0.15 -1.64
N ILE A 292 4.40 0.41 -2.88
CA ILE A 292 5.82 0.46 -3.25
C ILE A 292 6.36 1.88 -3.47
N GLY A 293 5.50 2.87 -3.60
CA GLY A 293 5.88 4.26 -3.82
C GLY A 293 4.71 5.15 -4.18
N TYR A 294 5.05 6.31 -4.72
CA TYR A 294 4.07 7.30 -5.16
C TYR A 294 4.47 7.85 -6.53
N SER A 295 3.48 8.05 -7.42
CA SER A 295 3.72 8.62 -8.74
C SER A 295 4.29 10.04 -8.66
N GLY A 296 5.03 10.44 -9.67
CA GLY A 296 5.70 11.73 -9.72
C GLY A 296 5.90 12.25 -11.15
N ASN A 297 6.98 12.99 -11.33
CA ASN A 297 7.37 13.60 -12.60
C ASN A 297 8.92 13.66 -12.72
N THR A 298 9.59 12.57 -12.30
CA THR A 298 11.06 12.43 -12.35
C THR A 298 11.47 11.76 -13.66
N GLY A 299 12.74 11.89 -14.06
CA GLY A 299 13.24 11.33 -15.30
C GLY A 299 12.67 11.98 -16.56
N HIS A 300 12.64 11.22 -17.67
CA HIS A 300 12.07 11.66 -18.94
C HIS A 300 10.55 11.58 -18.90
N SER A 301 9.92 12.62 -18.39
CA SER A 301 8.47 12.71 -18.21
C SER A 301 7.95 14.08 -18.68
N THR A 302 6.87 14.08 -19.45
CA THR A 302 6.18 15.29 -19.94
C THR A 302 5.16 15.86 -18.96
N GLY A 303 4.82 15.09 -17.91
CA GLY A 303 3.87 15.47 -16.86
C GLY A 303 3.69 14.35 -15.84
N PRO A 304 3.07 14.61 -14.68
CA PRO A 304 2.91 13.58 -13.64
C PRO A 304 2.10 12.38 -14.14
N HIS A 305 2.73 11.19 -14.05
CA HIS A 305 2.13 9.90 -14.39
C HIS A 305 2.91 8.74 -13.73
N LEU A 306 2.39 7.53 -13.82
CA LEU A 306 3.14 6.30 -13.58
C LEU A 306 3.44 5.66 -14.92
N HIS A 307 4.71 5.38 -15.19
CA HIS A 307 5.14 4.47 -16.25
C HIS A 307 5.36 3.08 -15.68
N ILE A 308 4.81 2.05 -16.32
CA ILE A 308 5.07 0.65 -15.96
C ILE A 308 5.53 -0.14 -17.18
N THR A 309 6.68 -0.77 -17.07
CA THR A 309 7.19 -1.73 -18.08
C THR A 309 7.05 -3.15 -17.53
N VAL A 310 6.63 -4.07 -18.38
CA VAL A 310 6.60 -5.51 -18.08
C VAL A 310 7.60 -6.22 -18.98
N TYR A 311 8.35 -7.14 -18.38
CA TYR A 311 9.37 -7.93 -19.07
C TYR A 311 9.20 -9.43 -18.80
N ALA A 312 9.73 -10.24 -19.71
CA ALA A 312 10.10 -11.61 -19.37
C ALA A 312 11.28 -11.58 -18.40
N SER A 313 11.17 -12.27 -17.26
CA SER A 313 12.25 -12.29 -16.27
C SER A 313 13.41 -13.20 -16.74
N HIS A 314 13.12 -14.25 -17.48
CA HIS A 314 14.09 -15.20 -18.04
C HIS A 314 13.71 -15.60 -19.47
N GLY A 315 14.71 -15.99 -20.24
CA GLY A 315 14.56 -16.60 -21.54
C GLY A 315 14.91 -18.09 -21.54
N ILE A 316 15.00 -18.68 -22.74
CA ILE A 316 15.41 -20.08 -22.94
C ILE A 316 16.75 -20.33 -22.25
N ASN A 317 16.90 -21.48 -21.60
CA ASN A 317 18.08 -21.90 -20.85
C ASN A 317 18.43 -20.97 -19.65
N GLY A 318 17.44 -20.27 -19.08
CA GLY A 318 17.65 -19.42 -17.91
C GLY A 318 18.47 -18.15 -18.18
N THR A 319 18.57 -17.73 -19.46
CA THR A 319 19.21 -16.45 -19.77
C THR A 319 18.43 -15.30 -19.14
N ASP A 320 19.14 -14.33 -18.56
CA ASP A 320 18.49 -13.16 -17.95
C ASP A 320 17.68 -12.38 -18.98
N GLY A 321 16.41 -12.11 -18.67
CA GLY A 321 15.59 -11.12 -19.34
C GLY A 321 15.95 -9.72 -18.86
N ALA A 322 15.03 -9.06 -18.12
CA ALA A 322 15.32 -7.79 -17.49
C ALA A 322 16.20 -7.97 -16.25
N LYS A 323 17.16 -7.08 -16.08
CA LYS A 323 18.01 -6.97 -14.89
C LYS A 323 18.50 -5.55 -14.67
N ILE A 324 18.92 -5.25 -13.47
CA ILE A 324 19.60 -3.98 -13.20
C ILE A 324 20.99 -4.03 -13.82
N SER A 325 21.28 -3.05 -14.65
CA SER A 325 22.55 -2.90 -15.34
C SER A 325 23.21 -1.57 -14.98
N GLU A 326 24.53 -1.59 -14.90
CA GLU A 326 25.36 -0.43 -14.64
C GLU A 326 26.27 -0.21 -15.86
N LYS A 327 26.10 0.93 -16.52
CA LYS A 327 26.85 1.25 -17.76
C LYS A 327 27.31 2.68 -17.75
N PRO A 328 28.56 2.94 -18.15
CA PRO A 328 29.02 4.30 -18.44
C PRO A 328 28.19 4.84 -19.60
N SER A 329 27.73 6.09 -19.48
CA SER A 329 27.00 6.79 -20.55
C SER A 329 27.76 8.03 -20.99
N THR A 330 28.03 8.12 -22.28
CA THR A 330 28.67 9.31 -22.89
C THR A 330 27.68 10.49 -22.87
N ALA A 331 26.40 10.24 -23.06
CA ALA A 331 25.34 11.24 -22.95
C ALA A 331 25.25 11.85 -21.53
N CYS A 332 25.66 11.11 -20.51
CA CYS A 332 25.69 11.55 -19.11
C CYS A 332 27.14 11.87 -18.64
N ALA A 333 27.98 12.39 -19.52
CA ALA A 333 29.36 12.79 -19.24
C ALA A 333 30.23 11.67 -18.66
N GLY A 334 30.08 10.45 -19.16
CA GLY A 334 30.85 9.27 -18.74
C GLY A 334 30.45 8.69 -17.38
N LYS A 335 29.44 9.24 -16.71
CA LYS A 335 28.94 8.73 -15.45
C LYS A 335 28.27 7.36 -15.64
N ILE A 336 28.30 6.54 -14.58
CA ILE A 336 27.67 5.22 -14.60
C ILE A 336 26.15 5.37 -14.37
N LEU A 337 25.38 5.02 -15.39
CA LEU A 337 23.93 4.91 -15.33
C LEU A 337 23.54 3.54 -14.77
N ARG A 338 22.75 3.52 -13.69
CA ARG A 338 22.21 2.32 -13.07
C ARG A 338 20.70 2.32 -13.22
N GLN A 339 20.17 1.32 -13.94
CA GLN A 339 18.73 1.16 -14.13
C GLN A 339 18.38 -0.25 -14.63
N PRO A 340 17.09 -0.66 -14.59
CA PRO A 340 16.62 -1.84 -15.29
C PRO A 340 16.85 -1.71 -16.80
N MET A 341 17.41 -2.75 -17.39
CA MET A 341 17.62 -2.90 -18.84
C MET A 341 17.26 -4.32 -19.25
N ALA A 342 16.74 -4.50 -20.46
CA ALA A 342 16.36 -5.79 -20.98
C ALA A 342 16.70 -5.91 -22.46
N PRO A 343 16.92 -7.13 -22.97
CA PRO A 343 16.89 -7.38 -24.41
C PRO A 343 15.56 -6.88 -25.00
N ILE A 344 15.59 -6.33 -26.20
CA ILE A 344 14.36 -5.75 -26.81
C ILE A 344 13.24 -6.80 -26.91
N SER A 345 13.58 -8.06 -27.19
CA SER A 345 12.61 -9.17 -27.26
C SER A 345 12.05 -9.60 -25.90
N ALA A 346 12.61 -9.11 -24.78
CA ALA A 346 12.08 -9.38 -23.45
C ALA A 346 10.98 -8.40 -23.01
N TYR A 347 10.81 -7.28 -23.72
CA TYR A 347 9.72 -6.33 -23.44
C TYR A 347 8.37 -6.93 -23.85
N LEU A 348 7.41 -6.91 -22.95
CA LEU A 348 6.09 -7.48 -23.15
C LEU A 348 5.01 -6.39 -23.04
N ASP A 349 3.94 -6.54 -23.82
CA ASP A 349 2.79 -5.62 -23.70
C ASP A 349 2.11 -5.84 -22.34
N PRO A 350 2.14 -4.85 -21.43
CA PRO A 350 1.54 -4.98 -20.11
C PRO A 350 0.04 -5.29 -20.15
N MET A 351 -0.67 -4.82 -21.18
CA MET A 351 -2.11 -5.00 -21.31
C MET A 351 -2.52 -6.45 -21.53
N LEU A 352 -1.60 -7.33 -21.94
CA LEU A 352 -1.83 -8.76 -22.03
C LEU A 352 -1.93 -9.47 -20.67
N TYR A 353 -1.48 -8.82 -19.60
CA TYR A 353 -1.36 -9.41 -18.26
C TYR A 353 -2.22 -8.72 -17.20
N PHE A 354 -2.70 -7.51 -17.46
CA PHE A 354 -3.65 -6.80 -16.60
C PHE A 354 -5.09 -7.33 -16.77
N PRO A 355 -5.96 -7.14 -15.77
CA PRO A 355 -7.40 -7.38 -15.95
C PRO A 355 -7.96 -6.55 -17.13
N LYS A 356 -9.08 -6.97 -17.69
CA LYS A 356 -9.80 -6.13 -18.66
C LYS A 356 -10.41 -4.93 -17.93
N ILE A 357 -10.35 -3.77 -18.55
CA ILE A 357 -11.01 -2.53 -18.09
C ILE A 357 -12.49 -2.61 -18.41
#